data_ecec985880baef3d5553c66ef6b59aa6
#
_entry.id   ecec985880baef3d5553c66ef6b59aa6
#
_cell.length_a   1.000
_cell.length_b   1.000
_cell.length_c   1.000
_cell.angle_alpha   90.00
_cell.angle_beta   90.00
_cell.angle_gamma   90.00
#
_symmetry.space_group_name_H-M   'P 1'
#
loop_
_entity.id
_entity.type
_entity.pdbx_description
1 polymer ?
#
loop_
_entity_poly.entity_id
_entity_poly.type
_entity_poly.pdbx_seq_one_letter_code
_entity_poly.pdbx_strand_id
1 'polypeptide(L)'
;GVHCWRGGMRSSSVAWLLDGVGLETSVLKGGYKAYRRLCLELFAQPRDIRIIGGKTGVQKTRILKELAAAGFAVLDLEALANHRGSAFGYMPAKPEHSAGIAGQPTQEQFENEIGMILLHAAPDRPLLVEDESRLLGRLHIPDPLWHAMRRAEVTVIDWPLEKRVASLVAEYTAPEDAIR
;
A
#
# COMPACT_ATOMS: atom_id res chain seq x y z
N GLY A 1 -0.24 -11.88 17.90
CA GLY A 1 -1.69 -11.58 18.00
C GLY A 1 -2.53 -12.73 17.47
N VAL A 2 -3.70 -12.93 18.07
CA VAL A 2 -4.67 -13.97 17.68
C VAL A 2 -6.00 -13.31 17.35
N HIS A 3 -6.61 -13.72 16.25
CA HIS A 3 -7.94 -13.23 15.89
C HIS A 3 -8.79 -14.32 15.21
N CYS A 4 -10.09 -14.17 15.27
CA CYS A 4 -11.04 -14.86 14.42
C CYS A 4 -11.97 -13.83 13.77
N TRP A 5 -12.97 -14.26 13.00
CA TRP A 5 -13.87 -13.33 12.30
C TRP A 5 -14.54 -12.31 13.22
N ARG A 6 -15.01 -12.70 14.40
CA ARG A 6 -15.77 -11.86 15.36
C ARG A 6 -15.08 -11.62 16.70
N GLY A 7 -13.84 -12.13 16.92
CA GLY A 7 -13.12 -11.98 18.21
C GLY A 7 -13.83 -12.69 19.37
N GLY A 8 -14.40 -13.86 19.10
CA GLY A 8 -15.12 -14.64 20.10
C GLY A 8 -14.32 -15.85 20.62
N MET A 9 -15.02 -16.86 21.11
CA MET A 9 -14.45 -18.04 21.80
C MET A 9 -13.29 -18.70 21.05
N ARG A 10 -13.34 -18.80 19.73
CA ARG A 10 -12.25 -19.43 18.93
C ARG A 10 -10.89 -18.76 19.16
N SER A 11 -10.82 -17.44 19.03
CA SER A 11 -9.58 -16.69 19.26
C SER A 11 -9.18 -16.71 20.74
N SER A 12 -10.12 -16.62 21.65
CA SER A 12 -9.84 -16.67 23.09
C SER A 12 -9.32 -18.03 23.54
N SER A 13 -9.87 -19.14 23.02
CA SER A 13 -9.39 -20.49 23.35
C SER A 13 -7.97 -20.72 22.82
N VAL A 14 -7.66 -20.27 21.60
CA VAL A 14 -6.31 -20.38 21.03
C VAL A 14 -5.32 -19.53 21.84
N ALA A 15 -5.70 -18.30 22.20
CA ALA A 15 -4.86 -17.42 23.02
C ALA A 15 -4.58 -18.07 24.39
N TRP A 16 -5.60 -18.61 25.05
CA TRP A 16 -5.44 -19.33 26.31
C TRP A 16 -4.47 -20.51 26.23
N LEU A 17 -4.56 -21.32 25.17
CA LEU A 17 -3.61 -22.42 24.94
C LEU A 17 -2.18 -21.95 24.77
N LEU A 18 -1.99 -20.87 23.98
CA LEU A 18 -0.67 -20.30 23.72
C LEU A 18 -0.07 -19.67 24.98
N ASP A 19 -0.87 -18.97 25.77
CA ASP A 19 -0.46 -18.42 27.09
C ASP A 19 -0.05 -19.55 28.04
N GLY A 20 -0.78 -20.68 28.00
CA GLY A 20 -0.48 -21.88 28.82
C GLY A 20 0.87 -22.53 28.53
N VAL A 21 1.44 -22.31 27.34
CA VAL A 21 2.79 -22.76 26.96
C VAL A 21 3.84 -21.64 27.04
N GLY A 22 3.51 -20.49 27.67
CA GLY A 22 4.44 -19.40 27.93
C GLY A 22 4.59 -18.39 26.78
N LEU A 23 3.70 -18.41 25.78
CA LEU A 23 3.70 -17.43 24.70
C LEU A 23 2.79 -16.26 25.08
N GLU A 24 3.34 -15.03 25.10
CA GLU A 24 2.55 -13.83 25.31
C GLU A 24 1.59 -13.61 24.13
N THR A 25 0.30 -13.54 24.41
CA THR A 25 -0.73 -13.38 23.39
C THR A 25 -1.57 -12.13 23.56
N SER A 26 -2.10 -11.63 22.45
CA SER A 26 -3.08 -10.55 22.39
C SER A 26 -4.23 -10.98 21.48
N VAL A 27 -5.46 -10.75 21.92
CA VAL A 27 -6.67 -11.06 21.13
C VAL A 27 -7.25 -9.78 20.56
N LEU A 28 -7.45 -9.77 19.23
CA LEU A 28 -8.10 -8.64 18.56
C LEU A 28 -9.57 -8.56 18.95
N LYS A 29 -9.93 -7.53 19.73
CA LYS A 29 -11.31 -7.29 20.16
C LYS A 29 -12.21 -7.03 18.97
N GLY A 30 -13.30 -7.80 18.86
CA GLY A 30 -14.23 -7.74 17.74
C GLY A 30 -13.73 -8.45 16.47
N GLY A 31 -12.51 -9.02 16.52
CA GLY A 31 -11.91 -9.84 15.47
C GLY A 31 -11.68 -9.10 14.16
N TYR A 32 -11.46 -9.87 13.09
CA TYR A 32 -11.22 -9.33 11.76
C TYR A 32 -12.34 -8.38 11.29
N LYS A 33 -13.58 -8.62 11.65
CA LYS A 33 -14.71 -7.74 11.28
C LYS A 33 -14.53 -6.30 11.84
N ALA A 34 -14.03 -6.17 13.06
CA ALA A 34 -13.76 -4.85 13.66
C ALA A 34 -12.58 -4.16 12.98
N TYR A 35 -11.50 -4.91 12.70
CA TYR A 35 -10.36 -4.41 11.94
C TYR A 35 -10.79 -3.92 10.55
N ARG A 36 -11.54 -4.72 9.81
CA ARG A 36 -12.01 -4.36 8.48
C ARG A 36 -12.87 -3.09 8.48
N ARG A 37 -13.75 -2.95 9.46
CA ARG A 37 -14.54 -1.73 9.63
C ARG A 37 -13.65 -0.51 9.88
N LEU A 38 -12.64 -0.63 10.74
CA LEU A 38 -11.67 0.44 10.99
C LEU A 38 -10.95 0.84 9.69
N CYS A 39 -10.48 -0.11 8.90
CA CYS A 39 -9.86 0.20 7.60
C CYS A 39 -10.79 1.02 6.70
N LEU A 40 -12.07 0.64 6.60
CA LEU A 40 -13.04 1.36 5.78
C LEU A 40 -13.32 2.77 6.31
N GLU A 41 -13.38 2.95 7.63
CA GLU A 41 -13.55 4.25 8.28
C GLU A 41 -12.34 5.18 8.04
N LEU A 42 -11.12 4.63 8.05
CA LEU A 42 -9.88 5.38 7.80
C LEU A 42 -9.83 6.00 6.39
N PHE A 43 -10.44 5.39 5.38
CA PHE A 43 -10.47 5.94 4.02
C PHE A 43 -11.27 7.25 3.92
N ALA A 44 -12.25 7.44 4.79
CA ALA A 44 -13.11 8.63 4.81
C ALA A 44 -12.61 9.72 5.76
N GLN A 45 -11.61 9.45 6.57
CA GLN A 45 -11.09 10.43 7.53
C GLN A 45 -10.36 11.57 6.81
N PRO A 46 -10.62 12.83 7.18
CA PRO A 46 -9.87 13.98 6.67
C PRO A 46 -8.38 13.80 6.96
N ARG A 47 -7.54 14.03 5.93
CA ARG A 47 -6.09 13.90 6.05
C ARG A 47 -5.41 14.86 5.08
N ASP A 48 -4.27 15.43 5.48
CA ASP A 48 -3.41 16.16 4.55
C ASP A 48 -2.75 15.14 3.60
N ILE A 49 -3.27 15.07 2.37
CA ILE A 49 -2.74 14.23 1.30
C ILE A 49 -1.97 15.13 0.33
N ARG A 50 -0.77 14.69 -0.05
CA ARG A 50 0.05 15.32 -1.08
C ARG A 50 0.37 14.31 -2.16
N ILE A 51 0.05 14.67 -3.40
CA ILE A 51 0.27 13.78 -4.54
C ILE A 51 1.65 14.05 -5.12
N ILE A 52 2.40 12.96 -5.35
CA ILE A 52 3.66 13.00 -6.08
C ILE A 52 3.41 12.55 -7.51
N GLY A 53 3.34 13.53 -8.40
CA GLY A 53 3.11 13.32 -9.83
C GLY A 53 4.39 13.44 -10.66
N GLY A 54 4.30 13.05 -11.92
CA GLY A 54 5.40 13.16 -12.88
C GLY A 54 5.30 12.13 -13.99
N LYS A 55 5.90 12.45 -15.13
CA LYS A 55 5.90 11.58 -16.33
C LYS A 55 6.68 10.30 -16.07
N THR A 56 6.42 9.25 -16.84
CA THR A 56 7.19 7.99 -16.82
C THR A 56 8.69 8.27 -16.97
N GLY A 57 9.51 7.60 -16.15
CA GLY A 57 10.97 7.73 -16.13
C GLY A 57 11.53 8.81 -15.20
N VAL A 58 10.71 9.53 -14.43
CA VAL A 58 11.19 10.48 -13.40
C VAL A 58 11.53 9.83 -12.06
N GLN A 59 11.52 8.50 -12.00
CA GLN A 59 11.86 7.71 -10.79
C GLN A 59 10.97 8.02 -9.57
N LYS A 60 9.66 8.20 -9.75
CA LYS A 60 8.72 8.44 -8.65
C LYS A 60 8.84 7.41 -7.53
N THR A 61 8.83 6.12 -7.87
CA THR A 61 8.94 5.02 -6.91
C THR A 61 10.22 5.10 -6.06
N ARG A 62 11.35 5.48 -6.68
CA ARG A 62 12.60 5.68 -5.93
C ARG A 62 12.50 6.85 -4.96
N ILE A 63 11.94 7.97 -5.42
CA ILE A 63 11.73 9.16 -4.58
C ILE A 63 10.82 8.83 -3.40
N LEU A 64 9.73 8.09 -3.63
CA LEU A 64 8.83 7.65 -2.57
C LEU A 64 9.53 6.76 -1.55
N LYS A 65 10.40 5.85 -1.98
CA LYS A 65 11.22 5.01 -1.08
C LYS A 65 12.19 5.86 -0.23
N GLU A 66 12.85 6.84 -0.84
CA GLU A 66 13.75 7.76 -0.13
C GLU A 66 12.98 8.63 0.90
N LEU A 67 11.79 9.10 0.55
CA LEU A 67 10.91 9.84 1.48
C LEU A 67 10.43 8.95 2.63
N ALA A 68 10.07 7.69 2.36
CA ALA A 68 9.71 6.73 3.40
C ALA A 68 10.89 6.45 4.34
N ALA A 69 12.10 6.29 3.81
CA ALA A 69 13.33 6.13 4.60
C ALA A 69 13.64 7.38 5.44
N ALA A 70 13.25 8.56 4.99
CA ALA A 70 13.34 9.82 5.74
C ALA A 70 12.23 10.00 6.80
N GLY A 71 11.34 9.00 6.96
CA GLY A 71 10.30 8.99 8.00
C GLY A 71 8.98 9.67 7.60
N PHE A 72 8.77 9.93 6.31
CA PHE A 72 7.47 10.39 5.82
C PHE A 72 6.51 9.20 5.69
N ALA A 73 5.23 9.42 5.96
CA ALA A 73 4.20 8.46 5.62
C ALA A 73 3.99 8.45 4.10
N VAL A 74 4.20 7.30 3.48
CA VAL A 74 4.11 7.12 2.03
C VAL A 74 3.12 6.02 1.70
N LEU A 75 2.26 6.27 0.72
CA LEU A 75 1.34 5.29 0.16
C LEU A 75 1.74 5.02 -1.31
N ASP A 76 2.54 3.98 -1.49
CA ASP A 76 2.95 3.45 -2.78
C ASP A 76 1.88 2.47 -3.30
N LEU A 77 0.95 3.00 -4.07
CA LEU A 77 -0.21 2.24 -4.56
C LEU A 77 0.18 1.18 -5.59
N GLU A 78 1.20 1.43 -6.41
CA GLU A 78 1.71 0.45 -7.37
C GLU A 78 2.33 -0.75 -6.65
N ALA A 79 3.16 -0.50 -5.65
CA ALA A 79 3.77 -1.58 -4.86
C ALA A 79 2.72 -2.41 -4.11
N LEU A 80 1.72 -1.77 -3.47
CA LEU A 80 0.64 -2.45 -2.78
C LEU A 80 -0.25 -3.27 -3.72
N ALA A 81 -0.48 -2.77 -4.94
CA ALA A 81 -1.25 -3.47 -5.96
C ALA A 81 -0.45 -4.58 -6.65
N ASN A 82 0.85 -4.69 -6.40
CA ASN A 82 1.78 -5.52 -7.17
C ASN A 82 1.57 -5.32 -8.68
N HIS A 83 1.51 -4.07 -9.11
CA HIS A 83 1.21 -3.66 -10.47
C HIS A 83 1.96 -2.38 -10.80
N ARG A 84 2.63 -2.32 -11.94
CA ARG A 84 3.17 -1.06 -12.46
C ARG A 84 2.09 -0.35 -13.26
N GLY A 85 1.87 0.94 -13.04
CA GLY A 85 0.85 1.75 -13.71
C GLY A 85 1.01 1.92 -15.23
N SER A 86 2.00 1.28 -15.85
CA SER A 86 2.22 1.30 -17.29
C SER A 86 1.41 0.22 -18.02
N ALA A 87 1.22 0.37 -19.33
CA ALA A 87 0.59 -0.63 -20.19
C ALA A 87 1.29 -2.02 -20.15
N PHE A 88 2.54 -2.08 -19.66
CA PHE A 88 3.33 -3.29 -19.43
C PHE A 88 3.37 -3.69 -17.96
N GLY A 89 2.43 -3.22 -17.16
CA GLY A 89 2.46 -3.18 -15.71
C GLY A 89 2.35 -4.50 -14.96
N TYR A 90 2.31 -5.65 -15.65
CA TYR A 90 2.33 -6.93 -14.98
C TYR A 90 3.71 -7.18 -14.36
N MET A 91 3.77 -7.18 -13.03
CA MET A 91 4.94 -7.68 -12.31
C MET A 91 4.76 -9.18 -12.01
N PRO A 92 5.82 -10.01 -12.14
CA PRO A 92 5.75 -11.38 -11.65
C PRO A 92 5.43 -11.37 -10.14
N ALA A 93 4.54 -12.27 -9.74
CA ALA A 93 4.09 -12.38 -8.35
C ALA A 93 5.28 -12.55 -7.40
N LYS A 94 5.32 -11.76 -6.33
CA LYS A 94 6.14 -12.13 -5.17
C LYS A 94 5.53 -13.38 -4.54
N PRO A 95 6.33 -14.41 -4.20
CA PRO A 95 5.82 -15.67 -3.64
C PRO A 95 4.96 -15.47 -2.37
N GLU A 96 5.20 -14.41 -1.64
CA GLU A 96 4.60 -14.10 -0.34
C GLU A 96 3.14 -13.59 -0.40
N HIS A 97 2.68 -13.16 -1.59
CA HIS A 97 1.34 -12.56 -1.79
C HIS A 97 0.48 -13.31 -2.82
N SER A 98 0.83 -14.54 -3.13
CA SER A 98 0.25 -15.32 -4.24
C SER A 98 -1.17 -15.88 -4.02
N ALA A 99 -1.95 -15.34 -3.11
CA ALA A 99 -3.36 -15.72 -2.94
C ALA A 99 -4.31 -15.17 -4.04
N GLY A 100 -3.81 -14.30 -4.93
CA GLY A 100 -4.57 -13.69 -6.02
C GLY A 100 -4.20 -14.25 -7.40
N ILE A 101 -5.16 -14.34 -8.32
CA ILE A 101 -4.90 -14.66 -9.72
C ILE A 101 -3.99 -13.58 -10.31
N ALA A 102 -2.95 -13.98 -11.07
CA ALA A 102 -2.02 -13.05 -11.75
C ALA A 102 -1.16 -12.17 -10.83
N GLY A 103 -0.81 -12.61 -9.60
CA GLY A 103 0.15 -11.93 -8.74
C GLY A 103 -0.33 -10.67 -8.03
N GLN A 104 -1.51 -10.14 -8.35
CA GLN A 104 -2.13 -9.06 -7.60
C GLN A 104 -2.84 -9.60 -6.34
N PRO A 105 -2.85 -8.84 -5.22
CA PRO A 105 -3.65 -9.22 -4.05
C PRO A 105 -5.16 -9.22 -4.36
N THR A 106 -5.97 -9.70 -3.44
CA THR A 106 -7.41 -9.47 -3.49
C THR A 106 -7.71 -7.99 -3.20
N GLN A 107 -8.88 -7.50 -3.64
CA GLN A 107 -9.33 -6.13 -3.31
C GLN A 107 -9.34 -5.90 -1.79
N GLU A 108 -9.82 -6.88 -1.04
CA GLU A 108 -9.86 -6.81 0.42
C GLU A 108 -8.47 -6.72 1.06
N GLN A 109 -7.51 -7.51 0.55
CA GLN A 109 -6.13 -7.45 1.02
C GLN A 109 -5.48 -6.10 0.70
N PHE A 110 -5.63 -5.61 -0.52
CA PHE A 110 -5.13 -4.30 -0.94
C PHE A 110 -5.67 -3.17 -0.04
N GLU A 111 -6.97 -3.16 0.21
CA GLU A 111 -7.60 -2.19 1.12
C GLU A 111 -7.14 -2.32 2.57
N ASN A 112 -6.91 -3.54 3.04
CA ASN A 112 -6.37 -3.78 4.38
C ASN A 112 -4.94 -3.23 4.54
N GLU A 113 -4.11 -3.38 3.52
CA GLU A 113 -2.74 -2.85 3.52
C GLU A 113 -2.74 -1.32 3.49
N ILE A 114 -3.59 -0.70 2.66
CA ILE A 114 -3.82 0.75 2.71
C ILE A 114 -4.26 1.17 4.11
N GLY A 115 -5.26 0.49 4.68
CA GLY A 115 -5.77 0.77 6.02
C GLY A 115 -4.69 0.71 7.10
N MET A 116 -3.77 -0.25 7.02
CA MET A 116 -2.63 -0.36 7.95
C MET A 116 -1.67 0.83 7.84
N ILE A 117 -1.36 1.27 6.62
CA ILE A 117 -0.52 2.46 6.42
C ILE A 117 -1.21 3.69 7.00
N LEU A 118 -2.50 3.87 6.71
CA LEU A 118 -3.28 5.00 7.23
C LEU A 118 -3.38 5.00 8.76
N LEU A 119 -3.47 3.81 9.37
CA LEU A 119 -3.52 3.65 10.83
C LEU A 119 -2.22 4.09 11.51
N HIS A 120 -1.08 3.81 10.89
CA HIS A 120 0.24 4.14 11.43
C HIS A 120 0.76 5.51 11.00
N ALA A 121 0.16 6.11 9.98
CA ALA A 121 0.54 7.45 9.54
C ALA A 121 0.13 8.50 10.58
N ALA A 122 1.09 9.30 11.01
CA ALA A 122 0.85 10.38 11.96
C ALA A 122 -0.20 11.36 11.40
N PRO A 123 -1.25 11.70 12.16
CA PRO A 123 -2.35 12.51 11.66
C PRO A 123 -1.97 13.98 11.40
N ASP A 124 -0.89 14.45 12.02
CA ASP A 124 -0.35 15.81 11.93
C ASP A 124 0.71 15.98 10.81
N ARG A 125 0.99 14.91 10.07
CA ARG A 125 1.94 14.92 8.96
C ARG A 125 1.25 14.58 7.65
N PRO A 126 1.72 15.15 6.52
CA PRO A 126 1.14 14.82 5.22
C PRO A 126 1.39 13.35 4.86
N LEU A 127 0.39 12.74 4.26
CA LEU A 127 0.50 11.45 3.60
C LEU A 127 0.91 11.69 2.14
N LEU A 128 2.07 11.20 1.75
CA LEU A 128 2.57 11.29 0.39
C LEU A 128 2.02 10.11 -0.40
N VAL A 129 1.36 10.38 -1.51
CA VAL A 129 0.70 9.35 -2.35
C VAL A 129 1.16 9.51 -3.79
N GLU A 130 1.42 8.41 -4.46
CA GLU A 130 1.71 8.42 -5.89
C GLU A 130 0.49 8.84 -6.71
N ASP A 131 0.72 9.64 -7.79
CA ASP A 131 -0.35 10.00 -8.73
C ASP A 131 -0.69 8.82 -9.64
N GLU A 132 -1.70 8.07 -9.22
CA GLU A 132 -2.16 6.89 -9.93
C GLU A 132 -3.60 7.02 -10.41
N SER A 133 -3.96 6.16 -11.37
CA SER A 133 -5.33 6.04 -11.83
C SER A 133 -6.20 5.31 -10.80
N ARG A 134 -7.54 5.49 -10.87
CA ARG A 134 -8.48 4.82 -9.97
C ARG A 134 -8.35 3.30 -10.02
N LEU A 135 -7.88 2.76 -11.15
CA LEU A 135 -7.71 1.34 -11.41
C LEU A 135 -6.22 1.00 -11.51
N LEU A 136 -5.77 0.03 -10.74
CA LEU A 136 -4.44 -0.56 -10.76
C LEU A 136 -4.59 -2.04 -11.15
N GLY A 137 -4.55 -2.32 -12.46
CA GLY A 137 -4.94 -3.62 -12.97
C GLY A 137 -6.42 -3.90 -12.69
N ARG A 138 -6.71 -4.89 -11.83
CA ARG A 138 -8.09 -5.23 -11.41
C ARG A 138 -8.49 -4.63 -10.06
N LEU A 139 -7.59 -3.90 -9.40
CA LEU A 139 -7.84 -3.32 -8.09
C LEU A 139 -8.34 -1.89 -8.21
N HIS A 140 -9.22 -1.51 -7.30
CA HIS A 140 -9.76 -0.16 -7.22
C HIS A 140 -9.23 0.54 -5.97
N ILE A 141 -8.79 1.79 -6.13
CA ILE A 141 -8.54 2.65 -4.97
C ILE A 141 -9.90 2.92 -4.31
N PRO A 142 -10.03 2.76 -2.97
CA PRO A 142 -11.28 3.06 -2.26
C PRO A 142 -11.82 4.45 -2.58
N ASP A 143 -13.12 4.57 -2.90
CA ASP A 143 -13.72 5.81 -3.37
C ASP A 143 -13.47 7.03 -2.47
N PRO A 144 -13.60 6.95 -1.12
CA PRO A 144 -13.32 8.10 -0.29
C PRO A 144 -11.87 8.57 -0.39
N LEU A 145 -10.91 7.64 -0.44
CA LEU A 145 -9.50 7.94 -0.61
C LEU A 145 -9.22 8.53 -2.00
N TRP A 146 -9.77 7.94 -3.06
CA TRP A 146 -9.66 8.46 -4.42
C TRP A 146 -10.16 9.90 -4.54
N HIS A 147 -11.33 10.20 -3.97
CA HIS A 147 -11.85 11.56 -3.98
C HIS A 147 -10.99 12.54 -3.18
N ALA A 148 -10.38 12.10 -2.09
CA ALA A 148 -9.43 12.91 -1.34
C ALA A 148 -8.16 13.19 -2.15
N MET A 149 -7.60 12.17 -2.82
CA MET A 149 -6.47 12.32 -3.72
C MET A 149 -6.74 13.31 -4.85
N ARG A 150 -7.93 13.29 -5.47
CA ARG A 150 -8.28 14.22 -6.58
C ARG A 150 -8.46 15.67 -6.14
N ARG A 151 -8.56 15.94 -4.86
CA ARG A 151 -8.62 17.30 -4.29
C ARG A 151 -7.30 17.75 -3.68
N ALA A 152 -6.34 16.85 -3.59
CA ALA A 152 -5.05 17.10 -2.96
C ALA A 152 -4.11 17.93 -3.84
N GLU A 153 -3.19 18.63 -3.21
CA GLU A 153 -2.10 19.32 -3.89
C GLU A 153 -1.17 18.33 -4.60
N VAL A 154 -0.79 18.67 -5.83
CA VAL A 154 0.09 17.81 -6.65
C VAL A 154 1.47 18.46 -6.77
N THR A 155 2.49 17.76 -6.32
CA THR A 155 3.89 18.10 -6.57
C THR A 155 4.37 17.33 -7.80
N VAL A 156 4.65 18.02 -8.90
CA VAL A 156 5.07 17.41 -10.16
C VAL A 156 6.60 17.37 -10.24
N ILE A 157 7.15 16.17 -10.41
CA ILE A 157 8.56 15.97 -10.71
C ILE A 157 8.72 16.10 -12.22
N ASP A 158 9.51 17.07 -12.66
CA ASP A 158 9.78 17.28 -14.08
C ASP A 158 11.26 17.07 -14.39
N TRP A 159 11.53 16.12 -15.31
CA TRP A 159 12.85 15.82 -15.83
C TRP A 159 12.88 15.99 -17.35
N PRO A 160 14.00 16.47 -17.94
CA PRO A 160 14.21 16.48 -19.37
C PRO A 160 14.01 15.09 -19.99
N LEU A 161 13.56 15.06 -21.25
CA LEU A 161 13.24 13.80 -21.96
C LEU A 161 14.44 12.84 -21.96
N GLU A 162 15.64 13.36 -22.23
CA GLU A 162 16.87 12.57 -22.32
C GLU A 162 17.18 11.86 -21.01
N LYS A 163 17.02 12.56 -19.89
CA LYS A 163 17.22 12.00 -18.55
C LYS A 163 16.17 10.92 -18.22
N ARG A 164 14.93 11.13 -18.63
CA ARG A 164 13.85 10.15 -18.44
C ARG A 164 14.08 8.89 -19.27
N VAL A 165 14.50 9.04 -20.55
CA VAL A 165 14.83 7.92 -21.42
C VAL A 165 16.00 7.12 -20.84
N ALA A 166 17.09 7.78 -20.44
CA ALA A 166 18.22 7.12 -19.80
C ALA A 166 17.82 6.34 -18.55
N SER A 167 16.94 6.91 -17.72
CA SER A 167 16.39 6.24 -16.53
C SER A 167 15.60 4.98 -16.89
N LEU A 168 14.72 5.06 -17.90
CA LEU A 168 13.92 3.92 -18.35
C LEU A 168 14.81 2.82 -18.93
N VAL A 169 15.77 3.17 -19.80
CA VAL A 169 16.71 2.19 -20.35
C VAL A 169 17.44 1.47 -19.21
N ALA A 170 17.98 2.19 -18.24
CA ALA A 170 18.66 1.59 -17.10
C ALA A 170 17.74 0.65 -16.29
N GLU A 171 16.47 1.02 -16.10
CA GLU A 171 15.49 0.21 -15.37
C GLU A 171 15.11 -1.09 -16.11
N TYR A 172 14.91 -1.02 -17.44
CA TYR A 172 14.48 -2.17 -18.23
C TYR A 172 15.63 -3.05 -18.74
N THR A 173 16.89 -2.57 -18.70
CA THR A 173 18.07 -3.34 -19.11
C THR A 173 18.89 -3.87 -17.93
N ALA A 174 18.57 -3.46 -16.68
CA ALA A 174 19.21 -4.02 -15.50
C ALA A 174 18.85 -5.51 -15.38
N PRO A 175 19.82 -6.41 -15.08
CA PRO A 175 19.52 -7.80 -14.74
C PRO A 175 18.52 -7.84 -13.56
N GLU A 176 17.60 -8.81 -13.56
CA GLU A 176 16.55 -8.94 -12.54
C GLU A 176 17.09 -8.97 -11.09
N ASP A 177 18.37 -9.35 -10.90
CA ASP A 177 19.03 -9.42 -9.59
C ASP A 177 19.53 -8.07 -9.06
N ALA A 178 19.50 -6.98 -9.84
CA ALA A 178 20.00 -5.66 -9.45
C ALA A 178 18.91 -4.74 -8.85
N ILE A 179 17.67 -5.20 -8.76
CA ILE A 179 16.50 -4.42 -8.27
C ILE A 179 16.04 -4.95 -6.89
N ARG A 180 16.98 -5.35 -6.05
CA ARG A 180 16.71 -5.69 -4.63
C ARG A 180 16.99 -4.53 -3.70
#